data_0fad64bcb7a28da2645d02de88195392
#
_entry.id   0fad64bcb7a28da2645d02de88195392
#
_cell.length_a   1.000
_cell.length_b   1.000
_cell.length_c   1.000
_cell.angle_alpha   90.00
_cell.angle_beta   90.00
_cell.angle_gamma   90.00
#
_symmetry.space_group_name_H-M   'P 1'
#
loop_
_entity.id
_entity.type
_entity.pdbx_description
1 polymer ?
#
loop_
_entity_poly.entity_id
_entity_poly.type
_entity_poly.pdbx_seq_one_letter_code
_entity_poly.pdbx_strand_id
1 'polypeptide(L)'
;DIEGRVLDGFRVLNETPVKDKIMNIARRWSGTGSLKGTVEFEIPFSRGGDEDFYSDISVLLSNNDLKFSDQNLDMKSVNGNFRYETHSGFTASQFAGELFGEKVLGSIATDVGDHSGEVVIDIMGEVEASKVYAWSGQAILSRFLGKSPYRASLHIPFGLDSESTYFEAQSNLVGTELDFPSPLGKKKDVDRSVYYRQEFSESGSKITFRLGQLIAHLSTHNRLVTGGRVHFGSNQPSE
;
A
#
# COMPACT_ATOMS: atom_id res chain seq x y z
N ASP A 1 -11.47 26.12 -8.71
CA ASP A 1 -11.85 24.82 -9.27
C ASP A 1 -10.88 24.47 -10.39
N ILE A 2 -10.50 23.23 -10.46
CA ILE A 2 -9.65 22.67 -11.52
C ILE A 2 -10.32 21.48 -12.16
N GLU A 3 -10.05 21.28 -13.45
CA GLU A 3 -10.41 20.12 -14.21
C GLU A 3 -9.20 19.74 -15.09
N GLY A 4 -8.83 18.45 -15.10
CA GLY A 4 -7.66 18.02 -15.82
C GLY A 4 -7.58 16.50 -15.95
N ARG A 5 -6.45 16.01 -16.44
CA ARG A 5 -6.18 14.58 -16.49
C ARG A 5 -5.53 14.11 -15.20
N VAL A 6 -5.79 12.87 -14.80
CA VAL A 6 -5.14 12.23 -13.64
C VAL A 6 -3.61 12.31 -13.74
N LEU A 7 -3.06 12.15 -14.94
CA LEU A 7 -1.62 12.27 -15.17
C LEU A 7 -1.08 13.66 -14.78
N ASP A 8 -1.83 14.71 -15.04
CA ASP A 8 -1.41 16.08 -14.68
C ASP A 8 -1.49 16.28 -13.16
N GLY A 9 -2.44 15.64 -12.47
CA GLY A 9 -2.49 15.59 -11.01
C GLY A 9 -1.24 14.95 -10.39
N PHE A 10 -0.79 13.80 -10.91
CA PHE A 10 0.46 13.18 -10.46
C PHE A 10 1.69 14.06 -10.74
N ARG A 11 1.68 14.82 -11.82
CA ARG A 11 2.74 15.78 -12.12
C ARG A 11 2.81 16.90 -11.08
N VAL A 12 1.66 17.44 -10.68
CA VAL A 12 1.57 18.42 -9.58
C VAL A 12 2.14 17.83 -8.28
N LEU A 13 1.77 16.62 -7.89
CA LEU A 13 2.33 15.96 -6.71
C LEU A 13 3.86 15.82 -6.77
N ASN A 14 4.41 15.53 -7.93
CA ASN A 14 5.85 15.32 -8.11
C ASN A 14 6.67 16.61 -8.28
N GLU A 15 6.06 17.71 -8.71
CA GLU A 15 6.72 18.98 -9.00
C GLU A 15 6.53 20.05 -7.89
N THR A 16 5.73 19.76 -6.86
CA THR A 16 5.49 20.63 -5.73
C THR A 16 6.24 20.17 -4.47
N PRO A 17 6.35 20.99 -3.40
CA PRO A 17 6.91 20.59 -2.11
C PRO A 17 6.23 19.37 -1.46
N VAL A 18 5.01 19.03 -1.91
CA VAL A 18 4.29 17.81 -1.50
C VAL A 18 5.11 16.52 -1.77
N LYS A 19 5.94 16.50 -2.83
CA LYS A 19 6.81 15.35 -3.17
C LYS A 19 7.70 14.90 -2.00
N ASP A 20 8.17 15.84 -1.18
CA ASP A 20 9.09 15.54 -0.08
C ASP A 20 8.36 14.82 1.06
N LYS A 21 7.06 15.07 1.21
CA LYS A 21 6.20 14.41 2.20
C LYS A 21 5.75 13.00 1.78
N ILE A 22 5.68 12.73 0.48
CA ILE A 22 5.36 11.39 -0.05
C ILE A 22 6.60 10.59 -0.47
N MET A 23 7.81 11.06 -0.07
CA MET A 23 9.10 10.38 -0.28
C MET A 23 9.32 9.88 -1.71
N ASN A 24 8.85 10.64 -2.72
CA ASN A 24 8.94 10.28 -4.13
C ASN A 24 8.24 8.95 -4.53
N ILE A 25 7.39 8.38 -3.68
CA ILE A 25 6.65 7.14 -3.99
C ILE A 25 5.79 7.30 -5.24
N ALA A 26 5.19 8.48 -5.42
CA ALA A 26 4.36 8.77 -6.59
C ALA A 26 5.15 9.01 -7.90
N ARG A 27 6.49 8.96 -7.89
CA ARG A 27 7.31 9.29 -9.08
C ARG A 27 6.99 8.46 -10.31
N ARG A 28 6.60 7.19 -10.10
CA ARG A 28 6.27 6.25 -11.17
C ARG A 28 4.81 5.86 -11.17
N TRP A 29 3.99 6.66 -10.49
CA TRP A 29 2.56 6.51 -10.59
C TRP A 29 2.05 7.19 -11.86
N SER A 30 1.09 6.58 -12.49
CA SER A 30 0.43 7.12 -13.66
C SER A 30 -1.05 6.75 -13.62
N GLY A 31 -1.84 7.35 -14.48
CA GLY A 31 -3.25 7.06 -14.53
C GLY A 31 -3.90 7.61 -15.79
N THR A 32 -5.09 7.12 -16.06
CA THR A 32 -5.95 7.57 -17.15
C THR A 32 -7.29 8.07 -16.62
N GLY A 33 -7.94 8.91 -17.38
CA GLY A 33 -9.21 9.54 -17.01
C GLY A 33 -9.04 11.00 -16.59
N SER A 34 -10.15 11.62 -16.20
CA SER A 34 -10.22 13.01 -15.76
C SER A 34 -10.33 13.10 -14.25
N LEU A 35 -9.84 14.19 -13.70
CA LEU A 35 -10.05 14.60 -12.32
C LEU A 35 -10.79 15.94 -12.28
N LYS A 36 -11.53 16.15 -11.21
CA LYS A 36 -12.09 17.45 -10.84
C LYS A 36 -11.65 17.76 -9.41
N GLY A 37 -11.42 19.02 -9.11
CA GLY A 37 -11.00 19.36 -7.78
C GLY A 37 -10.94 20.85 -7.50
N THR A 38 -10.51 21.15 -6.30
CA THR A 38 -10.23 22.52 -5.83
C THR A 38 -8.81 22.58 -5.35
N VAL A 39 -8.19 23.72 -5.56
CA VAL A 39 -6.86 24.04 -5.06
C VAL A 39 -6.92 25.40 -4.40
N GLU A 40 -6.47 25.47 -3.17
CA GLU A 40 -6.35 26.69 -2.40
C GLU A 40 -4.89 26.82 -1.93
N PHE A 41 -4.32 28.01 -2.11
CA PHE A 41 -2.96 28.31 -1.70
C PHE A 41 -2.95 29.63 -0.91
N GLU A 42 -2.26 29.63 0.23
CA GLU A 42 -1.90 30.85 0.94
C GLU A 42 -0.37 31.03 0.85
N ILE A 43 0.03 32.15 0.23
CA ILE A 43 1.44 32.48 0.03
C ILE A 43 1.78 33.65 0.93
N PRO A 44 2.64 33.49 1.95
CA PRO A 44 3.05 34.61 2.79
C PRO A 44 3.92 35.59 2.00
N PHE A 45 3.53 36.86 2.03
CA PHE A 45 4.28 37.93 1.36
C PHE A 45 5.28 38.67 2.30
N SER A 46 5.40 38.24 3.56
CA SER A 46 6.29 38.87 4.53
C SER A 46 7.75 38.43 4.34
N ARG A 47 8.66 39.41 4.21
CA ARG A 47 10.11 39.15 4.24
C ARG A 47 10.54 38.87 5.69
N GLY A 48 10.69 37.59 6.05
CA GLY A 48 11.34 37.21 7.30
C GLY A 48 10.44 36.60 8.38
N GLY A 49 9.28 36.03 8.02
CA GLY A 49 8.49 35.19 8.92
C GLY A 49 8.63 33.72 8.53
N ASP A 50 8.70 32.82 9.50
CA ASP A 50 8.56 31.36 9.36
C ASP A 50 7.09 31.00 9.06
N GLU A 51 6.38 31.82 8.26
CA GLU A 51 5.03 31.47 7.84
C GLU A 51 5.12 30.44 6.73
N ASP A 52 4.72 29.22 7.04
CA ASP A 52 4.73 28.11 6.11
C ASP A 52 3.72 28.33 4.98
N PHE A 53 4.11 27.96 3.78
CA PHE A 53 3.23 27.86 2.63
C PHE A 53 2.07 26.90 2.93
N TYR A 54 0.84 27.41 2.90
CA TYR A 54 -0.35 26.58 3.08
C TYR A 54 -0.93 26.15 1.74
N SER A 55 -1.35 24.90 1.67
CA SER A 55 -2.10 24.36 0.52
C SER A 55 -3.18 23.39 0.97
N ASP A 56 -4.35 23.51 0.36
CA ASP A 56 -5.46 22.55 0.45
C ASP A 56 -5.86 22.15 -0.96
N ILE A 57 -5.70 20.88 -1.26
CA ILE A 57 -5.94 20.30 -2.57
C ILE A 57 -6.94 19.17 -2.40
N SER A 58 -8.11 19.30 -3.01
CA SER A 58 -9.14 18.26 -3.02
C SER A 58 -9.39 17.79 -4.45
N VAL A 59 -9.35 16.48 -4.66
CA VAL A 59 -9.45 15.84 -5.98
C VAL A 59 -10.49 14.74 -5.96
N LEU A 60 -11.50 14.85 -6.81
CA LEU A 60 -12.47 13.80 -7.06
C LEU A 60 -12.04 12.98 -8.29
N LEU A 61 -11.85 11.70 -8.09
CA LEU A 61 -11.67 10.70 -9.13
C LEU A 61 -13.01 9.99 -9.39
N SER A 62 -13.32 9.75 -10.67
CA SER A 62 -14.53 9.08 -11.10
C SER A 62 -14.21 8.13 -12.24
N ASN A 63 -14.23 6.83 -11.97
CA ASN A 63 -13.91 5.77 -12.91
C ASN A 63 -12.53 5.93 -13.58
N ASN A 64 -11.51 6.18 -12.78
CA ASN A 64 -10.14 6.38 -13.24
C ASN A 64 -9.32 5.10 -13.09
N ASP A 65 -8.37 4.88 -14.00
CA ASP A 65 -7.39 3.81 -13.84
C ASP A 65 -6.08 4.38 -13.32
N LEU A 66 -5.53 3.74 -12.29
CA LEU A 66 -4.24 4.10 -11.67
C LEU A 66 -3.24 2.96 -11.86
N LYS A 67 -2.00 3.31 -12.16
CA LYS A 67 -0.91 2.37 -12.34
C LYS A 67 0.25 2.70 -11.40
N PHE A 68 0.63 1.73 -10.60
CA PHE A 68 1.73 1.77 -9.64
C PHE A 68 2.88 0.92 -10.17
N SER A 69 3.74 1.53 -11.01
CA SER A 69 4.72 0.77 -11.82
C SER A 69 5.77 0.06 -10.98
N ASP A 70 6.20 0.63 -9.85
CA ASP A 70 7.20 0.01 -8.97
C ASP A 70 6.67 -1.26 -8.29
N GLN A 71 5.38 -1.31 -8.00
CA GLN A 71 4.70 -2.44 -7.39
C GLN A 71 4.14 -3.41 -8.42
N ASN A 72 4.19 -3.06 -9.72
CA ASN A 72 3.53 -3.80 -10.79
C ASN A 72 2.04 -4.04 -10.50
N LEU A 73 1.36 -3.00 -10.03
CA LEU A 73 -0.06 -3.03 -9.69
C LEU A 73 -0.83 -2.04 -10.54
N ASP A 74 -1.97 -2.51 -11.05
CA ASP A 74 -2.96 -1.70 -11.75
C ASP A 74 -4.26 -1.72 -10.93
N MET A 75 -4.75 -0.54 -10.58
CA MET A 75 -6.04 -0.35 -9.92
C MET A 75 -6.99 0.32 -10.90
N LYS A 76 -8.11 -0.31 -11.18
CA LYS A 76 -9.09 0.15 -12.18
C LYS A 76 -10.33 0.73 -11.52
N SER A 77 -11.04 1.54 -12.32
CA SER A 77 -12.35 2.10 -11.93
C SER A 77 -12.31 2.80 -10.56
N VAL A 78 -11.25 3.54 -10.28
CA VAL A 78 -11.06 4.22 -9.00
C VAL A 78 -12.05 5.38 -8.88
N ASN A 79 -12.77 5.39 -7.77
CA ASN A 79 -13.72 6.42 -7.38
C ASN A 79 -13.46 6.84 -5.94
N GLY A 80 -13.40 8.14 -5.70
CA GLY A 80 -13.19 8.67 -4.36
C GLY A 80 -12.80 10.14 -4.34
N ASN A 81 -12.90 10.73 -3.16
CA ASN A 81 -12.39 12.07 -2.90
C ASN A 81 -11.09 11.97 -2.13
N PHE A 82 -10.03 12.55 -2.68
CA PHE A 82 -8.67 12.56 -2.14
C PHE A 82 -8.31 13.99 -1.78
N ARG A 83 -7.81 14.21 -0.59
CA ARG A 83 -7.43 15.54 -0.13
C ARG A 83 -5.99 15.52 0.39
N TYR A 84 -5.27 16.58 0.10
CA TYR A 84 -4.02 16.93 0.75
C TYR A 84 -4.15 18.29 1.38
N GLU A 85 -3.77 18.42 2.63
CA GLU A 85 -3.71 19.68 3.35
C GLU A 85 -2.38 19.75 4.09
N THR A 86 -1.74 20.92 4.13
CA THR A 86 -0.36 21.11 4.60
C THR A 86 -0.11 20.56 6.02
N HIS A 87 -1.07 20.73 6.94
CA HIS A 87 -0.92 20.35 8.34
C HIS A 87 -1.45 18.94 8.65
N SER A 88 -2.44 18.46 7.91
CA SER A 88 -3.07 17.16 8.13
C SER A 88 -2.65 16.07 7.13
N GLY A 89 -1.88 16.44 6.10
CA GLY A 89 -1.36 15.49 5.11
C GLY A 89 -2.41 14.94 4.15
N PHE A 90 -2.20 13.70 3.70
CA PHE A 90 -3.07 13.01 2.75
C PHE A 90 -4.22 12.32 3.44
N THR A 91 -5.43 12.50 2.94
CA THR A 91 -6.62 11.84 3.44
C THR A 91 -7.56 11.40 2.32
N ALA A 92 -8.21 10.25 2.50
CA ALA A 92 -9.39 9.82 1.77
C ALA A 92 -10.21 8.94 2.72
N SER A 93 -11.35 9.41 3.17
CA SER A 93 -12.18 8.67 4.13
C SER A 93 -12.63 7.32 3.57
N GLN A 94 -12.91 7.28 2.28
CA GLN A 94 -13.21 6.05 1.53
C GLN A 94 -12.97 6.28 0.04
N PHE A 95 -12.36 5.28 -0.59
CA PHE A 95 -12.34 5.14 -2.04
C PHE A 95 -12.68 3.70 -2.43
N ALA A 96 -13.12 3.52 -3.67
CA ALA A 96 -13.42 2.21 -4.23
C ALA A 96 -12.70 2.03 -5.56
N GLY A 97 -12.45 0.78 -5.94
CA GLY A 97 -11.84 0.45 -7.23
C GLY A 97 -11.84 -1.05 -7.46
N GLU A 98 -11.07 -1.48 -8.43
CA GLU A 98 -10.83 -2.89 -8.73
C GLU A 98 -9.33 -3.19 -8.69
N LEU A 99 -8.93 -4.19 -7.91
CA LEU A 99 -7.56 -4.70 -7.84
C LEU A 99 -7.58 -6.21 -8.11
N PHE A 100 -6.70 -6.69 -8.99
CA PHE A 100 -6.71 -8.08 -9.45
C PHE A 100 -8.03 -8.55 -10.09
N GLY A 101 -8.85 -7.60 -10.60
CA GLY A 101 -10.17 -7.87 -11.18
C GLY A 101 -11.29 -8.05 -10.16
N GLU A 102 -11.04 -7.71 -8.89
CA GLU A 102 -12.02 -7.78 -7.80
C GLU A 102 -12.22 -6.41 -7.17
N LYS A 103 -13.44 -6.15 -6.70
CA LYS A 103 -13.78 -4.90 -6.03
C LYS A 103 -13.01 -4.76 -4.72
N VAL A 104 -12.49 -3.57 -4.50
CA VAL A 104 -11.82 -3.19 -3.25
C VAL A 104 -12.38 -1.88 -2.71
N LEU A 105 -12.31 -1.76 -1.39
CA LEU A 105 -12.53 -0.52 -0.67
C LEU A 105 -11.24 -0.14 0.03
N GLY A 106 -10.97 1.14 0.10
CA GLY A 106 -9.80 1.62 0.81
C GLY A 106 -10.01 2.99 1.46
N SER A 107 -9.05 3.38 2.25
CA SER A 107 -8.95 4.70 2.90
C SER A 107 -7.50 5.15 2.96
N ILE A 108 -7.29 6.44 3.10
CA ILE A 108 -5.98 7.05 3.36
C ILE A 108 -6.12 7.92 4.59
N ALA A 109 -5.20 7.77 5.52
CA ALA A 109 -5.07 8.60 6.69
C ALA A 109 -3.61 9.01 6.87
N THR A 110 -3.39 10.22 7.38
CA THR A 110 -2.06 10.66 7.82
C THR A 110 -2.12 10.89 9.32
N ASP A 111 -1.17 10.31 10.03
CA ASP A 111 -0.86 10.65 11.41
C ASP A 111 0.32 11.61 11.40
N VAL A 112 0.15 12.78 12.00
CA VAL A 112 1.16 13.85 12.03
C VAL A 112 1.61 14.03 13.46
N GLY A 113 2.84 13.62 13.77
CA GLY A 113 3.52 13.91 15.03
C GLY A 113 4.41 15.14 14.94
N ASP A 114 5.00 15.56 16.07
CA ASP A 114 5.82 16.79 16.15
C ASP A 114 7.07 16.77 15.25
N HIS A 115 7.70 15.62 15.07
CA HIS A 115 8.94 15.47 14.29
C HIS A 115 8.89 14.37 13.23
N SER A 116 7.88 13.53 13.25
CA SER A 116 7.68 12.42 12.34
C SER A 116 6.19 12.19 12.14
N GLY A 117 5.83 11.51 11.06
CA GLY A 117 4.46 11.13 10.79
C GLY A 117 4.41 9.90 9.88
N GLU A 118 3.22 9.46 9.59
CA GLU A 118 2.99 8.31 8.74
C GLU A 118 1.75 8.50 7.86
N VAL A 119 1.87 8.20 6.58
CA VAL A 119 0.71 8.03 5.70
C VAL A 119 0.37 6.55 5.64
N VAL A 120 -0.86 6.18 5.98
CA VAL A 120 -1.36 4.82 5.90
C VAL A 120 -2.42 4.72 4.81
N ILE A 121 -2.21 3.79 3.87
CA ILE A 121 -3.16 3.46 2.81
C ILE A 121 -3.69 2.06 3.09
N ASP A 122 -4.95 1.98 3.52
CA ASP A 122 -5.64 0.73 3.79
C ASP A 122 -6.46 0.28 2.59
N ILE A 123 -6.45 -1.02 2.32
CA ILE A 123 -7.27 -1.65 1.28
C ILE A 123 -7.87 -2.94 1.84
N MET A 124 -9.14 -3.18 1.55
CA MET A 124 -9.82 -4.44 1.84
C MET A 124 -10.61 -4.93 0.64
N GLY A 125 -10.65 -6.24 0.48
CA GLY A 125 -11.38 -6.88 -0.61
C GLY A 125 -11.25 -8.39 -0.56
N GLU A 126 -11.53 -9.01 -1.68
CA GLU A 126 -11.29 -10.43 -1.92
C GLU A 126 -10.28 -10.58 -3.06
N VAL A 127 -9.51 -11.67 -3.05
CA VAL A 127 -8.56 -11.95 -4.13
C VAL A 127 -8.52 -13.44 -4.44
N GLU A 128 -8.46 -13.74 -5.74
CA GLU A 128 -8.16 -15.08 -6.24
C GLU A 128 -6.67 -15.37 -6.07
N ALA A 129 -6.32 -16.47 -5.42
CA ALA A 129 -4.93 -16.82 -5.14
C ALA A 129 -4.07 -16.92 -6.40
N SER A 130 -4.64 -17.38 -7.51
CA SER A 130 -3.99 -17.43 -8.83
C SER A 130 -3.53 -16.07 -9.33
N LYS A 131 -4.25 -14.98 -9.00
CA LYS A 131 -3.89 -13.60 -9.37
C LYS A 131 -2.71 -13.09 -8.56
N VAL A 132 -2.67 -13.42 -7.25
CA VAL A 132 -1.53 -13.10 -6.39
C VAL A 132 -0.28 -13.86 -6.83
N TYR A 133 -0.43 -15.14 -7.22
CA TYR A 133 0.65 -15.94 -7.81
C TYR A 133 1.20 -15.27 -9.09
N ALA A 134 0.32 -14.93 -10.03
CA ALA A 134 0.70 -14.31 -11.30
C ALA A 134 1.42 -12.96 -11.10
N TRP A 135 0.97 -12.17 -10.12
CA TRP A 135 1.59 -10.89 -9.79
C TRP A 135 2.95 -11.01 -9.10
N SER A 136 3.04 -11.87 -8.10
CA SER A 136 4.24 -12.00 -7.26
C SER A 136 5.31 -12.91 -7.85
N GLY A 137 4.92 -13.88 -8.72
CA GLY A 137 5.80 -14.92 -9.26
C GLY A 137 6.29 -15.94 -8.21
N GLN A 138 5.73 -15.93 -7.00
CA GLN A 138 6.16 -16.80 -5.90
C GLN A 138 5.59 -18.21 -6.08
N ALA A 139 6.42 -19.19 -6.46
CA ALA A 139 5.99 -20.54 -6.79
C ALA A 139 5.15 -21.22 -5.68
N ILE A 140 5.39 -20.92 -4.41
CA ILE A 140 4.63 -21.44 -3.28
C ILE A 140 3.13 -21.10 -3.38
N LEU A 141 2.79 -19.95 -3.95
CA LEU A 141 1.40 -19.48 -4.09
C LEU A 141 0.61 -20.29 -5.15
N SER A 142 1.27 -21.07 -6.01
CA SER A 142 0.58 -21.98 -6.93
C SER A 142 -0.19 -23.09 -6.21
N ARG A 143 0.11 -23.31 -4.92
CA ARG A 143 -0.58 -24.28 -4.06
C ARG A 143 -1.76 -23.68 -3.29
N PHE A 144 -2.04 -22.41 -3.46
CA PHE A 144 -3.20 -21.72 -2.89
C PHE A 144 -4.30 -21.71 -3.95
N LEU A 145 -5.44 -22.36 -3.67
CA LEU A 145 -6.49 -22.61 -4.65
C LEU A 145 -7.82 -22.02 -4.16
N GLY A 146 -8.29 -20.96 -4.82
CA GLY A 146 -9.56 -20.31 -4.53
C GLY A 146 -9.41 -18.84 -4.17
N LYS A 147 -10.46 -18.28 -3.58
CA LYS A 147 -10.61 -16.87 -3.32
C LYS A 147 -10.85 -16.63 -1.84
N SER A 148 -10.21 -15.62 -1.26
CA SER A 148 -10.37 -15.28 0.15
C SER A 148 -10.36 -13.77 0.38
N PRO A 149 -11.02 -13.30 1.46
CA PRO A 149 -10.94 -11.91 1.88
C PRO A 149 -9.53 -11.58 2.36
N TYR A 150 -9.14 -10.33 2.18
CA TYR A 150 -7.88 -9.80 2.69
C TYR A 150 -8.02 -8.36 3.17
N ARG A 151 -7.09 -7.96 4.02
CA ARG A 151 -6.77 -6.57 4.32
C ARG A 151 -5.29 -6.35 4.05
N ALA A 152 -4.96 -5.21 3.49
CA ALA A 152 -3.59 -4.82 3.22
C ALA A 152 -3.40 -3.34 3.54
N SER A 153 -2.23 -2.98 4.05
CA SER A 153 -1.88 -1.62 4.41
C SER A 153 -0.48 -1.29 3.89
N LEU A 154 -0.34 -0.13 3.29
CA LEU A 154 0.96 0.47 2.95
C LEU A 154 1.23 1.61 3.91
N HIS A 155 2.31 1.50 4.65
CA HIS A 155 2.78 2.45 5.64
C HIS A 155 3.96 3.23 5.08
N ILE A 156 3.84 4.55 5.05
CA ILE A 156 4.82 5.48 4.49
C ILE A 156 5.21 6.48 5.57
N PRO A 157 6.17 6.14 6.42
CA PRO A 157 6.69 7.06 7.42
C PRO A 157 7.43 8.23 6.77
N PHE A 158 7.36 9.41 7.39
CA PHE A 158 8.08 10.60 6.97
C PHE A 158 8.61 11.39 8.18
N GLY A 159 9.62 12.25 7.95
CA GLY A 159 10.26 13.04 9.00
C GLY A 159 11.70 12.61 9.30
N LEU A 160 12.33 13.24 10.30
CA LEU A 160 13.76 13.12 10.58
C LEU A 160 14.16 11.73 11.10
N ASP A 161 13.28 11.08 11.87
CA ASP A 161 13.51 9.77 12.51
C ASP A 161 12.58 8.70 11.91
N SER A 162 12.23 8.85 10.63
CA SER A 162 11.25 7.95 10.01
C SER A 162 11.79 6.54 9.84
N GLU A 163 10.95 5.57 10.17
CA GLU A 163 11.17 4.15 9.86
C GLU A 163 11.13 3.90 8.35
N SER A 164 11.47 2.69 7.94
CA SER A 164 11.37 2.28 6.54
C SER A 164 9.91 2.11 6.13
N THR A 165 9.56 2.51 4.91
CA THR A 165 8.27 2.16 4.31
C THR A 165 8.05 0.66 4.36
N TYR A 166 6.86 0.24 4.75
CA TYR A 166 6.50 -1.18 4.75
C TYR A 166 5.08 -1.43 4.25
N PHE A 167 4.91 -2.62 3.72
CA PHE A 167 3.62 -3.16 3.30
C PHE A 167 3.27 -4.34 4.19
N GLU A 168 2.01 -4.43 4.60
CA GLU A 168 1.51 -5.62 5.27
C GLU A 168 0.17 -6.09 4.67
N ALA A 169 -0.07 -7.40 4.78
CA ALA A 169 -1.31 -8.01 4.34
C ALA A 169 -1.69 -9.17 5.26
N GLN A 170 -2.99 -9.34 5.46
CA GLN A 170 -3.53 -10.41 6.28
C GLN A 170 -4.82 -10.99 5.69
N SER A 171 -5.01 -12.27 5.92
CA SER A 171 -6.21 -13.01 5.54
C SER A 171 -6.45 -14.16 6.51
N ASN A 172 -7.69 -14.59 6.66
CA ASN A 172 -8.03 -15.86 7.33
C ASN A 172 -8.07 -17.05 6.37
N LEU A 173 -7.81 -16.82 5.09
CA LEU A 173 -7.83 -17.81 4.02
C LEU A 173 -9.12 -18.64 3.90
N VAL A 174 -10.24 -18.21 4.48
CA VAL A 174 -11.53 -18.85 4.23
C VAL A 174 -11.89 -18.67 2.76
N GLY A 175 -12.25 -19.75 2.08
CA GLY A 175 -12.46 -19.79 0.64
C GLY A 175 -11.24 -20.23 -0.18
N THR A 176 -10.05 -20.32 0.44
CA THR A 176 -8.82 -20.80 -0.21
C THR A 176 -8.41 -22.16 0.35
N GLU A 177 -8.18 -23.13 -0.50
CA GLU A 177 -7.54 -24.42 -0.16
C GLU A 177 -6.02 -24.27 -0.20
N LEU A 178 -5.33 -24.89 0.75
CA LEU A 178 -3.87 -25.04 0.73
C LEU A 178 -3.51 -26.48 0.37
N ASP A 179 -3.04 -26.68 -0.86
CA ASP A 179 -2.62 -27.98 -1.39
C ASP A 179 -1.20 -28.33 -0.91
N PHE A 180 -1.09 -28.57 0.39
CA PHE A 180 0.14 -29.02 1.04
C PHE A 180 -0.12 -30.29 1.85
N PRO A 181 0.93 -31.10 2.12
CA PRO A 181 0.84 -32.16 3.10
C PRO A 181 0.49 -31.62 4.51
N SER A 182 -0.13 -32.50 5.33
CA SER A 182 -0.31 -32.19 6.76
C SER A 182 1.06 -31.88 7.41
N PRO A 183 1.12 -30.86 8.29
CA PRO A 183 0.04 -30.07 8.86
C PRO A 183 -0.24 -28.74 8.13
N LEU A 184 0.43 -28.45 7.01
CA LEU A 184 0.30 -27.17 6.30
C LEU A 184 -0.95 -27.11 5.41
N GLY A 185 -1.42 -28.23 4.90
CA GLY A 185 -2.63 -28.30 4.08
C GLY A 185 -3.89 -27.93 4.85
N LYS A 186 -4.88 -27.31 4.14
CA LYS A 186 -6.21 -27.03 4.68
C LYS A 186 -7.27 -27.03 3.59
N LYS A 187 -8.50 -27.35 3.94
CA LYS A 187 -9.69 -27.22 3.07
C LYS A 187 -10.19 -25.79 3.04
N LYS A 188 -11.03 -25.47 2.05
CA LYS A 188 -11.54 -24.09 1.79
C LYS A 188 -12.31 -23.48 2.96
N ASP A 189 -13.07 -24.30 3.67
CA ASP A 189 -13.94 -23.91 4.78
C ASP A 189 -13.22 -23.74 6.13
N VAL A 190 -11.97 -24.16 6.21
CA VAL A 190 -11.17 -24.06 7.42
C VAL A 190 -10.51 -22.68 7.50
N ASP A 191 -10.61 -22.01 8.65
CA ASP A 191 -9.89 -20.78 8.95
C ASP A 191 -8.40 -21.10 9.18
N ARG A 192 -7.54 -20.31 8.57
CA ARG A 192 -6.10 -20.28 8.88
C ARG A 192 -5.54 -18.90 8.57
N SER A 193 -5.14 -18.20 9.61
CA SER A 193 -4.54 -16.86 9.48
C SER A 193 -3.25 -16.92 8.69
N VAL A 194 -3.12 -16.02 7.75
CA VAL A 194 -1.87 -15.65 7.09
C VAL A 194 -1.58 -14.18 7.35
N TYR A 195 -0.32 -13.88 7.61
CA TYR A 195 0.21 -12.52 7.73
C TYR A 195 1.48 -12.41 6.91
N TYR A 196 1.60 -11.32 6.19
CA TYR A 196 2.77 -10.94 5.39
C TYR A 196 3.15 -9.50 5.73
N ARG A 197 4.43 -9.24 5.97
CA ARG A 197 4.99 -7.90 6.10
C ARG A 197 6.29 -7.83 5.32
N GLN A 198 6.45 -6.76 4.54
CA GLN A 198 7.67 -6.47 3.79
C GLN A 198 8.11 -5.05 4.10
N GLU A 199 9.27 -4.91 4.69
CA GLU A 199 9.95 -3.64 4.95
C GLU A 199 10.91 -3.36 3.80
N PHE A 200 10.83 -2.15 3.23
CA PHE A 200 11.64 -1.75 2.08
C PHE A 200 12.84 -0.95 2.56
N SER A 201 14.02 -1.24 2.01
CA SER A 201 15.24 -0.46 2.22
C SER A 201 16.01 -0.30 0.92
N GLU A 202 16.97 0.60 0.88
CA GLU A 202 17.83 0.80 -0.29
C GLU A 202 18.62 -0.46 -0.68
N SER A 203 18.98 -1.28 0.30
CA SER A 203 19.75 -2.51 0.10
C SER A 203 18.91 -3.76 -0.18
N GLY A 204 17.57 -3.66 -0.16
CA GLY A 204 16.67 -4.79 -0.37
C GLY A 204 15.43 -4.74 0.50
N SER A 205 14.89 -5.89 0.88
CA SER A 205 13.70 -5.95 1.75
C SER A 205 13.86 -7.03 2.80
N LYS A 206 13.22 -6.80 3.96
CA LYS A 206 12.98 -7.82 4.98
C LYS A 206 11.53 -8.26 4.91
N ILE A 207 11.32 -9.57 4.88
CA ILE A 207 9.98 -10.16 4.81
C ILE A 207 9.73 -10.99 6.06
N THR A 208 8.61 -10.74 6.70
CA THR A 208 8.03 -11.60 7.72
C THR A 208 6.77 -12.25 7.15
N PHE A 209 6.74 -13.56 7.13
CA PHE A 209 5.59 -14.34 6.70
C PHE A 209 5.17 -15.30 7.80
N ARG A 210 3.87 -15.35 8.10
CA ARG A 210 3.28 -16.28 9.08
C ARG A 210 2.10 -17.00 8.44
N LEU A 211 2.05 -18.30 8.59
CA LEU A 211 0.94 -19.15 8.15
C LEU A 211 0.64 -20.20 9.23
N GLY A 212 -0.36 -19.94 10.06
CA GLY A 212 -0.61 -20.75 11.25
C GLY A 212 0.63 -20.81 12.15
N GLN A 213 1.21 -21.99 12.31
CA GLN A 213 2.42 -22.20 13.15
C GLN A 213 3.75 -22.02 12.38
N LEU A 214 3.70 -21.75 11.09
CA LEU A 214 4.90 -21.49 10.29
C LEU A 214 5.22 -20.00 10.35
N ILE A 215 6.47 -19.68 10.68
CA ILE A 215 7.01 -18.32 10.67
C ILE A 215 8.27 -18.32 9.81
N ALA A 216 8.36 -17.39 8.87
CA ALA A 216 9.54 -17.18 8.05
C ALA A 216 9.98 -15.73 8.12
N HIS A 217 11.27 -15.51 8.34
CA HIS A 217 11.94 -14.23 8.22
C HIS A 217 12.95 -14.34 7.08
N LEU A 218 12.77 -13.54 6.05
CA LEU A 218 13.57 -13.62 4.83
C LEU A 218 14.19 -12.25 4.55
N SER A 219 15.39 -12.25 4.01
CA SER A 219 16.02 -11.08 3.42
C SER A 219 16.08 -11.25 1.92
N THR A 220 15.79 -10.17 1.19
CA THR A 220 15.82 -10.18 -0.28
C THR A 220 16.68 -9.05 -0.81
N HIS A 221 17.31 -9.29 -1.95
CA HIS A 221 17.99 -8.26 -2.74
C HIS A 221 17.64 -8.49 -4.21
N ASN A 222 17.24 -7.45 -4.94
CA ASN A 222 16.76 -7.55 -6.32
C ASN A 222 15.67 -8.62 -6.51
N ARG A 223 14.70 -8.72 -5.57
CA ARG A 223 13.61 -9.70 -5.53
C ARG A 223 14.05 -11.16 -5.34
N LEU A 224 15.33 -11.42 -5.13
CA LEU A 224 15.85 -12.76 -4.84
C LEU A 224 16.05 -12.91 -3.33
N VAL A 225 15.66 -14.05 -2.78
CA VAL A 225 15.93 -14.38 -1.38
C VAL A 225 17.44 -14.61 -1.23
N THR A 226 18.06 -13.82 -0.36
CA THR A 226 19.51 -13.88 -0.07
C THR A 226 19.81 -14.59 1.23
N GLY A 227 18.81 -14.74 2.10
CA GLY A 227 18.95 -15.43 3.38
C GLY A 227 17.62 -15.47 4.13
N GLY A 228 17.58 -16.24 5.21
CA GLY A 228 16.39 -16.26 6.05
C GLY A 228 16.38 -17.42 7.03
N ARG A 229 15.35 -17.40 7.89
CA ARG A 229 15.04 -18.42 8.86
C ARG A 229 13.59 -18.83 8.72
N VAL A 230 13.33 -20.12 8.79
CA VAL A 230 11.97 -20.67 8.82
C VAL A 230 11.83 -21.48 10.08
N HIS A 231 10.81 -21.18 10.84
CA HIS A 231 10.46 -21.86 12.07
C HIS A 231 9.08 -22.50 11.95
N PHE A 232 8.93 -23.71 12.49
CA PHE A 232 7.67 -24.42 12.57
C PHE A 232 7.45 -24.91 14.00
N GLY A 233 6.40 -24.44 14.66
CA GLY A 233 6.05 -24.81 16.04
C GLY A 233 5.39 -23.69 16.82
N SER A 234 5.00 -23.98 18.06
CA SER A 234 4.28 -23.06 18.95
C SER A 234 5.18 -22.07 19.71
N ASN A 235 6.50 -22.27 19.70
CA ASN A 235 7.43 -21.38 20.39
C ASN A 235 7.99 -20.36 19.39
N GLN A 236 7.74 -19.06 19.65
CA GLN A 236 8.46 -18.00 18.95
C GLN A 236 9.94 -18.08 19.37
N PRO A 237 10.89 -18.07 18.42
CA PRO A 237 12.28 -17.80 18.77
C PRO A 237 12.33 -16.40 19.37
N SER A 238 13.03 -16.23 20.50
CA SER A 238 13.41 -14.91 20.99
C SER A 238 14.22 -14.17 19.94
N GLU A 239 13.87 -12.92 19.68
CA GLU A 239 14.58 -12.01 18.78
C GLU A 239 16.07 -11.90 19.08
#